data_28278f3eb06460f6878a6fdfbc4b0ad4
#
_entry.id   28278f3eb06460f6878a6fdfbc4b0ad4
#
_cell.length_a   1.000
_cell.length_b   1.000
_cell.length_c   1.000
_cell.angle_alpha   90.00
_cell.angle_beta   90.00
_cell.angle_gamma   90.00
#
_symmetry.space_group_name_H-M   'P 1'
#
loop_
_entity.id
_entity.type
_entity.pdbx_description
1 polymer ?
#
loop_
_entity_poly.entity_id
_entity_poly.type
_entity_poly.pdbx_seq_one_letter_code
_entity_poly.pdbx_strand_id
1 'polypeptide(L)'
;MVAAWVAADAPHRLIALADDRVVGYVAVLNGVGWSSHVGELRLVVAPDFRQRGIGRLLAQRAVVEALELGVVKLVVDVVAGQDRLFDMFTKLGFEQEGRLRRHVRSTMGDTHDLLILSHFVDELAASLASPAAAADDDA
;
A
#
# COMPACT_ATOMS: atom_id res chain seq x y z
N MET A 1 -20.61 -0.78 3.07
CA MET A 1 -19.46 -1.30 2.30
C MET A 1 -18.88 -2.49 3.01
N VAL A 2 -18.65 -3.57 2.30
CA VAL A 2 -18.07 -4.79 2.86
C VAL A 2 -16.69 -5.00 2.22
N ALA A 3 -15.71 -5.33 3.05
CA ALA A 3 -14.38 -5.67 2.58
C ALA A 3 -14.00 -7.04 3.15
N ALA A 4 -13.44 -7.90 2.32
CA ALA A 4 -13.01 -9.22 2.72
C ALA A 4 -11.73 -9.63 1.99
N TRP A 5 -10.80 -10.23 2.72
CA TRP A 5 -9.62 -10.82 2.10
C TRP A 5 -10.02 -12.08 1.36
N VAL A 6 -9.69 -12.11 0.08
CA VAL A 6 -9.87 -13.30 -0.73
C VAL A 6 -8.56 -14.09 -0.66
N ALA A 7 -8.59 -15.16 0.11
CA ALA A 7 -7.47 -16.09 0.18
C ALA A 7 -7.54 -16.99 -1.04
N ALA A 8 -6.85 -16.61 -2.07
CA ALA A 8 -6.54 -17.50 -3.18
C ALA A 8 -5.04 -17.74 -3.15
N ASP A 9 -4.58 -18.70 -3.90
CA ASP A 9 -3.19 -19.23 -3.91
C ASP A 9 -2.07 -18.17 -3.94
N ALA A 10 -2.35 -16.90 -3.91
CA ALA A 10 -1.56 -15.69 -3.95
C ALA A 10 -1.86 -14.92 -5.25
N PRO A 11 -1.84 -13.61 -5.22
CA PRO A 11 -1.52 -12.71 -4.11
C PRO A 11 -2.69 -12.52 -3.15
N HIS A 12 -2.40 -12.08 -1.94
CA HIS A 12 -3.42 -11.72 -0.97
C HIS A 12 -4.14 -10.45 -1.44
N ARG A 13 -5.45 -10.54 -1.54
CA ARG A 13 -6.27 -9.44 -2.04
C ARG A 13 -7.42 -9.12 -1.10
N LEU A 14 -7.63 -7.84 -0.88
CA LEU A 14 -8.79 -7.31 -0.19
C LEU A 14 -9.64 -6.54 -1.21
N ILE A 15 -10.91 -6.84 -1.28
CA ILE A 15 -11.82 -6.13 -2.17
C ILE A 15 -12.78 -5.25 -1.36
N ALA A 16 -13.15 -4.11 -1.93
CA ALA A 16 -14.17 -3.23 -1.40
C ALA A 16 -15.42 -3.35 -2.27
N LEU A 17 -16.56 -3.58 -1.62
CA LEU A 17 -17.85 -3.75 -2.29
C LEU A 17 -18.79 -2.60 -1.95
N ALA A 18 -19.49 -2.11 -2.95
CA ALA A 18 -20.61 -1.19 -2.79
C ALA A 18 -21.78 -1.76 -3.58
N ASP A 19 -22.87 -2.09 -2.89
CA ASP A 19 -24.07 -2.71 -3.50
C ASP A 19 -23.71 -3.94 -4.35
N ASP A 20 -22.90 -4.83 -3.79
CA ASP A 20 -22.43 -6.08 -4.41
C ASP A 20 -21.52 -5.88 -5.64
N ARG A 21 -21.10 -4.65 -5.90
CA ARG A 21 -20.13 -4.35 -6.96
C ARG A 21 -18.75 -4.13 -6.37
N VAL A 22 -17.73 -4.67 -7.02
CA VAL A 22 -16.33 -4.40 -6.64
C VAL A 22 -15.99 -2.98 -7.06
N VAL A 23 -15.70 -2.11 -6.08
CA VAL A 23 -15.37 -0.70 -6.33
C VAL A 23 -13.91 -0.38 -6.02
N GLY A 24 -13.19 -1.32 -5.48
CA GLY A 24 -11.76 -1.18 -5.24
C GLY A 24 -11.13 -2.48 -4.81
N TYR A 25 -9.83 -2.56 -4.95
CA TYR A 25 -9.08 -3.66 -4.37
C TYR A 25 -7.67 -3.22 -4.02
N VAL A 26 -7.07 -3.95 -3.10
CA VAL A 26 -5.65 -3.86 -2.80
C VAL A 26 -5.08 -5.28 -2.78
N ALA A 27 -3.86 -5.42 -3.25
CA ALA A 27 -3.14 -6.69 -3.23
C ALA A 27 -1.76 -6.51 -2.62
N VAL A 28 -1.29 -7.54 -1.94
CA VAL A 28 0.09 -7.63 -1.46
C VAL A 28 0.74 -8.81 -2.18
N LEU A 29 1.75 -8.51 -3.01
CA LEU A 29 2.48 -9.50 -3.78
C LEU A 29 3.87 -9.67 -3.19
N ASN A 30 4.20 -10.87 -2.77
CA ASN A 30 5.53 -11.15 -2.22
C ASN A 30 6.56 -11.28 -3.34
N GLY A 31 7.75 -10.77 -3.08
CA GLY A 31 8.91 -11.00 -3.93
C GLY A 31 9.38 -12.44 -3.85
N VAL A 32 10.35 -12.79 -4.68
CA VAL A 32 10.93 -14.13 -4.74
C VAL A 32 12.43 -14.07 -4.44
N GLY A 33 13.00 -15.21 -4.04
CA GLY A 33 14.42 -15.32 -3.76
C GLY A 33 14.83 -14.43 -2.60
N TRP A 34 15.88 -13.66 -2.79
CA TRP A 34 16.41 -12.78 -1.74
C TRP A 34 15.55 -11.53 -1.48
N SER A 35 14.48 -11.33 -2.25
CA SER A 35 13.46 -10.29 -2.00
C SER A 35 12.14 -10.88 -1.51
N SER A 36 12.13 -12.11 -1.00
CA SER A 36 10.92 -12.77 -0.51
C SER A 36 10.31 -12.07 0.71
N HIS A 37 11.08 -11.27 1.44
CA HIS A 37 10.64 -10.45 2.58
C HIS A 37 10.04 -9.11 2.16
N VAL A 38 10.05 -8.79 0.87
CA VAL A 38 9.49 -7.55 0.31
C VAL A 38 8.11 -7.84 -0.27
N GLY A 39 7.13 -7.03 0.10
CA GLY A 39 5.79 -7.08 -0.47
C GLY A 39 5.54 -5.88 -1.36
N GLU A 40 4.94 -6.07 -2.53
CA GLU A 40 4.48 -5.00 -3.39
C GLU A 40 2.99 -4.78 -3.16
N LEU A 41 2.63 -3.54 -2.86
CA LEU A 41 1.25 -3.14 -2.68
C LEU A 41 0.69 -2.61 -3.99
N ARG A 42 -0.44 -3.14 -4.43
CA ARG A 42 -1.18 -2.65 -5.59
C ARG A 42 -2.57 -2.23 -5.15
N LEU A 43 -2.95 -1.00 -5.50
CA LEU A 43 -4.20 -0.41 -5.08
C LEU A 43 -4.93 0.17 -6.28
N VAL A 44 -6.21 -0.20 -6.43
CA VAL A 44 -7.08 0.34 -7.47
C VAL A 44 -8.43 0.68 -6.84
N VAL A 45 -8.92 1.88 -7.13
CA VAL A 45 -10.26 2.32 -6.73
C VAL A 45 -10.98 2.83 -7.98
N ALA A 46 -12.22 2.39 -8.16
CA ALA A 46 -13.05 2.84 -9.29
C ALA A 46 -13.17 4.37 -9.28
N PRO A 47 -13.11 5.04 -10.45
CA PRO A 47 -13.10 6.51 -10.50
C PRO A 47 -14.25 7.18 -9.75
N ASP A 48 -15.47 6.64 -9.84
CA ASP A 48 -16.65 7.19 -9.18
C ASP A 48 -16.62 7.06 -7.66
N PHE A 49 -15.72 6.23 -7.14
CA PHE A 49 -15.60 5.96 -5.71
C PHE A 49 -14.31 6.52 -5.10
N ARG A 50 -13.56 7.31 -5.87
CA ARG A 50 -12.35 7.96 -5.38
C ARG A 50 -12.72 9.10 -4.42
N GLN A 51 -11.76 9.46 -3.56
CA GLN A 51 -11.89 10.55 -2.58
C GLN A 51 -12.98 10.31 -1.52
N ARG A 52 -13.36 9.05 -1.30
CA ARG A 52 -14.34 8.65 -0.28
C ARG A 52 -13.67 7.86 0.88
N GLY A 53 -12.34 7.86 0.93
CA GLY A 53 -11.61 7.15 1.97
C GLY A 53 -11.42 5.65 1.72
N ILE A 54 -11.89 5.12 0.60
CA ILE A 54 -11.79 3.69 0.28
C ILE A 54 -10.34 3.28 0.07
N GLY A 55 -9.59 4.06 -0.72
CA GLY A 55 -8.18 3.78 -0.98
C GLY A 55 -7.35 3.77 0.29
N ARG A 56 -7.58 4.74 1.18
CA ARG A 56 -6.89 4.81 2.46
C ARG A 56 -7.21 3.61 3.33
N LEU A 57 -8.48 3.21 3.41
CA LEU A 57 -8.89 2.05 4.19
C LEU A 57 -8.24 0.77 3.66
N LEU A 58 -8.26 0.59 2.34
CA LEU A 58 -7.64 -0.57 1.71
C LEU A 58 -6.13 -0.61 1.96
N ALA A 59 -5.46 0.54 1.84
CA ALA A 59 -4.02 0.63 2.10
C ALA A 59 -3.67 0.35 3.57
N GLN A 60 -4.46 0.86 4.51
CA GLN A 60 -4.28 0.57 5.94
C GLN A 60 -4.41 -0.93 6.23
N ARG A 61 -5.42 -1.57 5.63
CA ARG A 61 -5.64 -3.01 5.78
C ARG A 61 -4.51 -3.82 5.17
N ALA A 62 -3.95 -3.35 4.05
CA ALA A 62 -2.82 -4.02 3.41
C ALA A 62 -1.57 -4.00 4.29
N VAL A 63 -1.31 -2.91 5.01
CA VAL A 63 -0.20 -2.82 5.96
C VAL A 63 -0.36 -3.87 7.06
N VAL A 64 -1.56 -4.01 7.62
CA VAL A 64 -1.85 -5.01 8.65
C VAL A 64 -1.65 -6.42 8.10
N GLU A 65 -2.17 -6.70 6.90
CA GLU A 65 -2.02 -8.01 6.27
C GLU A 65 -0.56 -8.34 5.98
N ALA A 66 0.22 -7.36 5.54
CA ALA A 66 1.65 -7.53 5.30
C ALA A 66 2.38 -7.93 6.57
N LEU A 67 2.03 -7.32 7.72
CA LEU A 67 2.58 -7.70 9.02
C LEU A 67 2.27 -9.16 9.36
N GLU A 68 1.04 -9.58 9.16
CA GLU A 68 0.60 -10.95 9.44
C GLU A 68 1.28 -11.97 8.52
N LEU A 69 1.59 -11.57 7.29
CA LEU A 69 2.31 -12.41 6.32
C LEU A 69 3.81 -12.48 6.56
N GLY A 70 4.33 -11.73 7.53
CA GLY A 70 5.76 -11.68 7.79
C GLY A 70 6.56 -10.84 6.80
N VAL A 71 5.90 -9.96 6.07
CA VAL A 71 6.58 -8.99 5.20
C VAL A 71 7.38 -8.01 6.06
N VAL A 72 8.60 -7.75 5.66
CA VAL A 72 9.49 -6.78 6.35
C VAL A 72 9.36 -5.41 5.74
N LYS A 73 9.36 -5.34 4.40
CA LYS A 73 9.34 -4.09 3.64
C LYS A 73 8.18 -4.12 2.65
N LEU A 74 7.34 -3.11 2.72
CA LEU A 74 6.22 -2.95 1.77
C LEU A 74 6.56 -1.82 0.81
N VAL A 75 6.39 -2.04 -0.49
CA VAL A 75 6.74 -1.09 -1.55
C VAL A 75 5.48 -0.75 -2.35
N VAL A 76 5.34 0.51 -2.73
CA VAL A 76 4.27 0.96 -3.63
C VAL A 76 4.84 1.91 -4.67
N ASP A 77 4.35 1.79 -5.90
CA ASP A 77 4.70 2.67 -7.00
C ASP A 77 3.65 3.77 -7.15
N VAL A 78 4.11 5.00 -7.28
CA VAL A 78 3.24 6.17 -7.48
C VAL A 78 3.76 6.96 -8.67
N VAL A 79 2.89 7.24 -9.64
CA VAL A 79 3.27 8.08 -10.78
C VAL A 79 3.46 9.52 -10.31
N ALA A 80 4.57 10.13 -10.69
CA ALA A 80 4.86 11.52 -10.33
C ALA A 80 3.73 12.44 -10.84
N GLY A 81 3.26 13.32 -9.97
CA GLY A 81 2.11 14.18 -10.24
C GLY A 81 0.80 13.72 -9.57
N GLN A 82 0.75 12.48 -9.09
CA GLN A 82 -0.39 11.99 -8.31
C GLN A 82 -0.23 12.37 -6.83
N ASP A 83 -0.33 13.67 -6.55
CA ASP A 83 0.01 14.23 -5.24
C ASP A 83 -0.88 13.71 -4.10
N ARG A 84 -2.16 13.48 -4.36
CA ARG A 84 -3.09 12.94 -3.35
C ARG A 84 -2.69 11.53 -2.93
N LEU A 85 -2.32 10.71 -3.89
CA LEU A 85 -1.90 9.34 -3.64
C LEU A 85 -0.57 9.32 -2.88
N PHE A 86 0.37 10.16 -3.31
CA PHE A 86 1.65 10.34 -2.63
C PHE A 86 1.45 10.76 -1.16
N ASP A 87 0.61 11.77 -0.92
CA ASP A 87 0.33 12.26 0.43
C ASP A 87 -0.34 11.21 1.30
N MET A 88 -1.27 10.44 0.72
CA MET A 88 -1.95 9.37 1.45
C MET A 88 -0.94 8.33 1.94
N PHE A 89 -0.06 7.86 1.07
CA PHE A 89 0.94 6.86 1.47
C PHE A 89 1.97 7.44 2.44
N THR A 90 2.37 8.69 2.27
CA THR A 90 3.27 9.36 3.21
C THR A 90 2.66 9.41 4.61
N LYS A 91 1.38 9.72 4.73
CA LYS A 91 0.65 9.73 6.01
C LYS A 91 0.52 8.35 6.63
N LEU A 92 0.56 7.30 5.81
CA LEU A 92 0.54 5.92 6.28
C LEU A 92 1.92 5.40 6.71
N GLY A 93 2.96 6.21 6.58
CA GLY A 93 4.31 5.85 7.00
C GLY A 93 5.27 5.49 5.88
N PHE A 94 4.82 5.58 4.62
CA PHE A 94 5.69 5.34 3.48
C PHE A 94 6.61 6.53 3.23
N GLU A 95 7.83 6.26 2.80
CA GLU A 95 8.82 7.27 2.43
C GLU A 95 9.29 7.01 0.99
N GLN A 96 9.58 8.09 0.27
CA GLN A 96 10.11 7.95 -1.07
C GLN A 96 11.53 7.38 -0.99
N GLU A 97 11.75 6.28 -1.69
CA GLU A 97 13.03 5.59 -1.73
C GLU A 97 13.75 5.82 -3.05
N GLY A 98 13.01 5.97 -4.14
CA GLY A 98 13.60 6.12 -5.44
C GLY A 98 12.69 6.81 -6.43
N ARG A 99 13.30 7.17 -7.58
CA ARG A 99 12.61 7.79 -8.70
C ARG A 99 13.16 7.20 -9.99
N LEU A 100 12.26 6.64 -10.79
CA LEU A 100 12.60 6.11 -12.10
C LEU A 100 12.13 7.12 -13.15
N ARG A 101 13.08 7.71 -13.87
CA ARG A 101 12.76 8.77 -14.82
C ARG A 101 12.09 8.21 -16.07
N ARG A 102 10.98 8.85 -16.50
CA ARG A 102 10.26 8.55 -17.73
C ARG A 102 9.90 7.07 -17.84
N HIS A 103 9.49 6.49 -16.74
CA HIS A 103 9.28 5.04 -16.62
C HIS A 103 7.86 4.60 -16.95
N VAL A 104 6.91 5.53 -16.95
CA VAL A 104 5.49 5.24 -17.21
C VAL A 104 5.04 6.04 -18.43
N ARG A 105 4.32 5.38 -19.34
CA ARG A 105 3.75 6.05 -20.50
C ARG A 105 2.23 6.14 -20.35
N SER A 106 1.69 7.34 -20.49
CA SER A 106 0.25 7.56 -20.48
C SER A 106 -0.39 7.08 -21.81
N THR A 107 -1.72 6.96 -21.82
CA THR A 107 -2.47 6.61 -23.03
C THR A 107 -2.31 7.67 -24.12
N MET A 108 -1.95 8.91 -23.75
CA MET A 108 -1.69 10.00 -24.69
C MET A 108 -0.27 9.98 -25.25
N GLY A 109 0.57 9.05 -24.81
CA GLY A 109 1.95 8.93 -25.26
C GLY A 109 2.99 9.67 -24.45
N ASP A 110 2.57 10.50 -23.48
CA ASP A 110 3.49 11.22 -22.60
C ASP A 110 4.16 10.27 -21.63
N THR A 111 5.40 10.55 -21.28
CA THR A 111 6.12 9.78 -20.26
C THR A 111 6.16 10.54 -18.94
N HIS A 112 6.10 9.78 -17.85
CA HIS A 112 6.13 10.30 -16.49
C HIS A 112 7.10 9.52 -15.65
N ASP A 113 7.64 10.17 -14.63
CA ASP A 113 8.50 9.49 -13.67
C ASP A 113 7.67 8.61 -12.75
N LEU A 114 8.27 7.53 -12.28
CA LEU A 114 7.68 6.64 -11.30
C LEU A 114 8.40 6.83 -9.97
N LEU A 115 7.64 7.12 -8.91
CA LEU A 115 8.18 7.22 -7.56
C LEU A 115 8.00 5.89 -6.86
N ILE A 116 9.05 5.42 -6.19
CA ILE A 116 9.01 4.20 -5.39
C ILE A 116 9.01 4.61 -3.93
N LEU A 117 7.94 4.25 -3.23
CA LEU A 117 7.78 4.51 -1.81
C LEU A 117 7.88 3.19 -1.04
N SER A 118 8.48 3.23 0.14
CA SER A 118 8.63 2.04 0.96
C SER A 118 8.28 2.30 2.41
N HIS A 119 7.86 1.23 3.10
CA HIS A 119 7.53 1.25 4.51
C HIS A 119 8.04 -0.03 5.15
N PHE A 120 8.89 0.11 6.18
CA PHE A 120 9.41 -1.03 6.94
C PHE A 120 8.39 -1.39 8.01
N VAL A 121 7.50 -2.31 7.67
CA VAL A 121 6.37 -2.68 8.53
C VAL A 121 6.79 -3.48 9.77
N ASP A 122 7.93 -4.17 9.71
CA ASP A 122 8.49 -4.87 10.86
C ASP A 122 8.94 -3.89 11.95
N GLU A 123 9.49 -2.74 11.56
CA GLU A 123 9.87 -1.68 12.49
C GLU A 123 8.65 -1.08 13.18
N LEU A 124 7.53 -0.93 12.44
CA LEU A 124 6.27 -0.50 13.01
C LEU A 124 5.78 -1.49 14.08
N ALA A 125 5.81 -2.78 13.76
CA ALA A 125 5.40 -3.82 14.69
C ALA A 125 6.28 -3.84 15.95
N ALA A 126 7.60 -3.71 15.80
CA ALA A 126 8.54 -3.66 16.90
C ALA A 126 8.31 -2.42 17.78
N SER A 127 8.04 -1.27 17.14
CA SER A 127 7.75 -0.02 17.86
C SER A 127 6.47 -0.13 18.68
N LEU A 128 5.41 -0.71 18.13
CA LEU A 128 4.13 -0.88 18.83
C LEU A 128 4.23 -1.90 19.97
N ALA A 129 5.09 -2.89 19.85
CA ALA A 129 5.31 -3.91 20.89
C ALA A 129 6.27 -3.47 21.99
N SER A 130 7.00 -2.35 21.79
CA SER A 130 8.02 -1.88 22.73
C SER A 130 7.40 -1.19 23.94
N PRO A 131 7.75 -1.56 25.18
CA PRO A 131 7.32 -0.82 26.36
C PRO A 131 7.77 0.65 26.38
N ALA A 132 8.92 0.95 25.77
CA ALA A 132 9.43 2.32 25.67
C ALA A 132 8.55 3.20 24.78
N ALA A 133 8.01 2.66 23.67
CA ALA A 133 7.08 3.37 22.81
C ALA A 133 5.76 3.70 23.54
N ALA A 134 5.26 2.78 24.35
CA ALA A 134 4.07 3.00 25.17
C ALA A 134 4.30 4.07 26.24
N ALA A 135 5.49 4.13 26.82
CA ALA A 135 5.85 5.14 27.82
C ALA A 135 5.96 6.55 27.19
N ASP A 136 6.46 6.64 25.95
CA ASP A 136 6.58 7.89 25.23
C ASP A 136 5.21 8.48 24.85
N ASP A 137 4.23 7.64 24.59
CA ASP A 137 2.86 8.07 24.28
C ASP A 137 2.16 8.71 25.47
N ASP A 138 2.57 8.38 26.70
CA ASP A 138 2.01 8.92 27.92
C ASP A 138 2.65 10.27 28.31
N ALA A 139 3.68 10.65 27.64
CA ALA A 139 4.38 11.91 27.87
C ALA A 139 3.79 13.04 27.06
#